data_e4d0b7114cd680b7e438b8798629a95c
#
_entry.id   e4d0b7114cd680b7e438b8798629a95c
#
_cell.length_a   1.000
_cell.length_b   1.000
_cell.length_c   1.000
_cell.angle_alpha   90.00
_cell.angle_beta   90.00
_cell.angle_gamma   90.00
#
_symmetry.space_group_name_H-M   'P 1'
#
loop_
_entity.id
_entity.type
_entity.pdbx_description
1 polymer ?
#
loop_
_entity_poly.entity_id
_entity_poly.type
_entity_poly.pdbx_seq_one_letter_code
_entity_poly.pdbx_strand_id
1 'polypeptide(L)' 'MELDIIEIVSEYKHLQIREITDDGGFHRRVLTPDMDVSTEVQEIQDKAEELWTDEVKSAWATFQAEQEAKFNSE' A
#
# COMPACT_ATOMS: atom_id res chain seq x y z
N MET A 1 0.13 14.05 16.40
CA MET A 1 -0.42 13.24 15.29
C MET A 1 -0.13 11.77 15.54
N GLU A 2 -1.14 10.96 15.53
CA GLU A 2 -0.98 9.52 15.69
C GLU A 2 -1.08 8.83 14.35
N LEU A 3 -0.37 7.72 14.22
CA LEU A 3 -0.33 6.95 13.00
C LEU A 3 -0.72 5.51 13.29
N ASP A 4 -1.80 5.05 12.66
CA ASP A 4 -2.22 3.66 12.71
C ASP A 4 -1.91 3.00 11.37
N ILE A 5 -1.22 1.88 11.42
CA ILE A 5 -0.95 1.10 10.24
C ILE A 5 -1.86 -0.13 10.30
N ILE A 6 -2.79 -0.18 9.37
CA ILE A 6 -3.74 -1.28 9.28
C ILE A 6 -3.40 -2.11 8.04
N GLU A 7 -3.00 -3.34 8.26
CA GLU A 7 -2.75 -4.26 7.17
C GLU A 7 -4.07 -4.69 6.55
N ILE A 8 -4.19 -4.51 5.24
CA ILE A 8 -5.35 -5.01 4.52
C ILE A 8 -5.06 -6.45 4.11
N VAL A 9 -5.85 -7.37 4.60
CA VAL A 9 -5.72 -8.78 4.25
C VAL A 9 -6.24 -8.98 2.83
N SER A 10 -5.33 -8.93 1.87
CA SER A 10 -5.63 -9.15 0.48
C SER A 10 -4.48 -9.95 -0.13
N GLU A 11 -4.70 -10.44 -1.35
CA GLU A 11 -3.67 -11.17 -2.07
C GLU A 11 -2.40 -10.34 -2.27
N TYR A 12 -2.56 -9.01 -2.39
CA TYR A 12 -1.46 -8.11 -2.69
C TYR A 12 -0.97 -7.33 -1.48
N LYS A 13 -1.48 -7.63 -0.29
CA LYS A 13 -0.99 -7.05 0.97
C LYS A 13 -0.92 -5.53 0.98
N HIS A 14 -1.98 -4.88 0.52
CA HIS A 14 -2.06 -3.42 0.60
C HIS A 14 -1.97 -2.96 2.05
N LEU A 15 -1.35 -1.78 2.26
CA LEU A 15 -1.28 -1.17 3.58
C LEU A 15 -2.29 -0.03 3.67
N GLN A 16 -3.17 -0.08 4.64
CA GLN A 16 -4.06 1.03 4.94
C GLN A 16 -3.46 1.79 6.12
N ILE A 17 -3.28 3.09 5.94
CA ILE A 17 -2.68 3.96 6.94
C ILE A 17 -3.70 5.00 7.34
N ARG A 18 -3.90 5.15 8.63
CA ARG A 18 -4.78 6.17 9.18
C ARG A 18 -3.95 7.15 10.00
N GLU A 19 -3.95 8.40 9.59
CA GLU A 19 -3.28 9.47 10.31
C GLU A 19 -4.32 10.25 11.09
N ILE A 20 -4.14 10.36 12.41
CA ILE A 20 -5.04 11.07 13.28
C ILE A 20 -4.45 12.47 13.55
N THR A 21 -5.22 13.50 13.22
CA THR A 21 -4.77 14.88 13.38
C THR A 21 -5.15 15.43 14.76
N ASP A 22 -4.48 16.51 15.17
CA ASP A 22 -4.67 17.11 16.49
C ASP A 22 -6.04 17.74 16.66
N ASP A 23 -6.72 18.06 15.58
CA ASP A 23 -8.06 18.65 15.61
C ASP A 23 -9.18 17.63 15.66
N GLY A 24 -8.83 16.36 15.87
CA GLY A 24 -9.81 15.28 15.95
C GLY A 24 -10.20 14.69 14.61
N GLY A 25 -9.61 15.16 13.51
CA GLY A 25 -9.83 14.59 12.19
C GLY A 25 -8.89 13.43 11.91
N PHE A 26 -9.08 12.79 10.77
CA PHE A 26 -8.16 11.76 10.32
C PHE A 26 -8.10 11.70 8.80
N HIS A 27 -6.98 11.23 8.29
CA HIS A 27 -6.76 11.00 6.87
C HIS A 27 -6.43 9.52 6.66
N ARG A 28 -7.01 8.95 5.62
CA ARG A 28 -6.72 7.56 5.24
C ARG A 28 -5.94 7.54 3.95
N ARG A 29 -4.94 6.70 3.91
CA ARG A 29 -4.17 6.46 2.70
C ARG A 29 -4.04 4.95 2.52
N VAL A 30 -4.02 4.52 1.26
CA VAL A 30 -3.76 3.11 0.93
C VAL A 30 -2.49 3.06 0.09
N LEU A 31 -1.54 2.26 0.54
CA LEU A 31 -0.28 2.06 -0.16
C LEU A 31 -0.30 0.69 -0.82
N THR A 32 0.12 0.65 -2.06
CA THR A 32 0.19 -0.59 -2.84
C THR A 32 1.65 -1.01 -3.04
N PRO A 33 1.90 -2.30 -3.38
CA PRO A 33 3.27 -2.80 -3.50
C PRO A 33 4.15 -2.13 -4.55
N ASP A 34 3.56 -1.37 -5.47
CA ASP A 34 4.32 -0.64 -6.49
C ASP A 34 4.71 0.77 -6.06
N MET A 35 4.26 1.20 -4.89
CA MET A 35 4.55 2.55 -4.39
C MET A 35 5.90 2.63 -3.70
N ASP A 36 6.55 3.78 -3.85
CA ASP A 36 7.80 4.07 -3.17
C ASP A 36 7.49 4.58 -1.77
N VAL A 37 7.97 3.87 -0.76
CA VAL A 37 7.77 4.24 0.64
C VAL A 37 9.01 4.81 1.29
N SER A 38 10.02 5.15 0.49
CA SER A 38 11.30 5.64 1.03
C SER A 38 11.16 6.98 1.77
N THR A 39 10.11 7.74 1.47
CA THR A 39 9.83 9.02 2.14
C THR A 39 8.89 8.87 3.33
N GLU A 40 8.38 7.68 3.57
CA GLU A 40 7.50 7.39 4.68
C GLU A 40 8.29 7.19 5.97
N VAL A 41 7.61 7.24 7.13
CA VAL A 41 8.25 6.96 8.41
C VAL A 41 8.78 5.53 8.44
N GLN A 42 9.78 5.30 9.29
CA GLN A 42 10.46 4.00 9.35
C GLN A 42 9.49 2.85 9.64
N GLU A 43 8.51 3.07 10.49
CA GLU A 43 7.52 2.06 10.83
C GLU A 43 6.75 1.57 9.60
N ILE A 44 6.39 2.48 8.70
CA ILE A 44 5.71 2.14 7.44
C ILE A 44 6.67 1.39 6.52
N GLN A 45 7.91 1.86 6.43
CA GLN A 45 8.91 1.21 5.59
C GLN A 45 9.17 -0.23 6.04
N ASP A 46 9.29 -0.44 7.34
CA ASP A 46 9.52 -1.76 7.92
C ASP A 46 8.35 -2.70 7.62
N LYS A 47 7.13 -2.19 7.76
CA LYS A 47 5.93 -2.99 7.49
C LYS A 47 5.83 -3.34 6.01
N ALA A 48 6.11 -2.39 5.14
CA ALA A 48 6.11 -2.62 3.71
C ALA A 48 7.14 -3.68 3.33
N GLU A 49 8.34 -3.60 3.90
CA GLU A 49 9.40 -4.57 3.64
C GLU A 49 8.99 -5.97 4.08
N GLU A 50 8.32 -6.07 5.23
CA GLU A 50 7.84 -7.35 5.75
C GLU A 50 6.78 -7.98 4.86
N LEU A 51 5.82 -7.17 4.38
CA LEU A 51 4.67 -7.66 3.64
C LEU A 51 4.89 -7.74 2.14
N TRP A 52 5.61 -6.77 1.58
CA TRP A 52 5.78 -6.65 0.14
C TRP A 52 7.06 -7.37 -0.31
N THR A 53 6.98 -8.69 -0.30
CA THR A 53 8.07 -9.53 -0.81
C THR A 53 8.13 -9.43 -2.33
N ASP A 54 9.21 -9.95 -2.91
CA ASP A 54 9.34 -9.96 -4.38
C ASP A 54 8.17 -10.67 -5.05
N GLU A 55 7.68 -11.73 -4.41
CA GLU A 55 6.53 -12.47 -4.90
C GLU A 55 5.26 -11.60 -4.93
N VAL A 56 5.02 -10.85 -3.85
CA VAL A 56 3.86 -9.96 -3.76
C VAL A 56 3.96 -8.84 -4.78
N LYS A 57 5.13 -8.22 -4.90
CA LYS A 57 5.37 -7.15 -5.88
C LYS A 57 5.17 -7.64 -7.30
N SER A 58 5.65 -8.83 -7.61
CA SER A 58 5.51 -9.44 -8.92
C SER A 58 4.04 -9.74 -9.24
N ALA A 59 3.31 -10.28 -8.28
CA ALA A 59 1.89 -10.57 -8.44
C ALA A 59 1.09 -9.29 -8.68
N TRP A 60 1.41 -8.23 -7.95
CA TRP A 60 0.74 -6.94 -8.12
C TRP A 60 1.03 -6.34 -9.50
N ALA A 61 2.28 -6.39 -9.94
CA ALA A 61 2.66 -5.89 -11.26
C ALA A 61 1.94 -6.65 -12.37
N THR A 62 1.82 -7.96 -12.23
CA THR A 62 1.08 -8.80 -13.18
C THR A 62 -0.39 -8.41 -13.23
N PHE A 63 -0.99 -8.23 -12.06
CA PHE A 63 -2.39 -7.81 -11.95
C PHE A 63 -2.62 -6.47 -12.64
N GLN A 64 -1.76 -5.50 -12.38
CA GLN A 64 -1.86 -4.18 -13.00
C GLN A 64 -1.73 -4.25 -14.53
N ALA A 65 -0.79 -5.05 -15.01
CA ALA A 65 -0.60 -5.23 -16.45
C ALA A 65 -1.82 -5.87 -17.10
N GLU A 66 -2.43 -6.86 -16.43
CA GLU A 66 -3.65 -7.49 -16.91
C GLU A 66 -4.82 -6.52 -16.97
N GLN A 67 -4.98 -5.68 -15.95
CA GLN A 67 -6.04 -4.68 -15.91
C GLN A 67 -5.86 -3.63 -16.99
N GLU A 68 -4.63 -3.18 -17.20
CA GLU A 68 -4.32 -2.22 -18.24
C GLU A 68 -4.59 -2.78 -19.62
N ALA A 69 -4.15 -4.01 -19.88
CA ALA A 69 -4.40 -4.68 -21.17
C ALA A 69 -5.89 -4.85 -21.42
N LYS A 70 -6.64 -5.21 -20.39
CA LYS A 70 -8.08 -5.37 -20.46
C LYS A 70 -8.78 -4.06 -20.79
N PHE A 71 -8.32 -2.98 -20.15
CA PHE A 71 -8.86 -1.64 -20.37
C PHE A 71 -8.56 -1.15 -21.79
N ASN A 72 -7.35 -1.42 -22.27
CA ASN A 72 -6.91 -0.96 -23.59
C ASN A 72 -7.41 -1.82 -24.75
N SER A 73 -7.98 -2.97 -24.47
CA SER A 73 -8.47 -3.87 -25.52
C SER A 73 -9.87 -3.52 -26.03
N GLU A 74 -10.46 -2.48 -25.50
CA GLU A 74 -11.77 -2.01 -25.98
C GLU A 74 -11.60 -1.04 -27.18
#